data_dfef215534f7e4375b5fc84e7386cea8
#
_entry.id   dfef215534f7e4375b5fc84e7386cea8
#
_cell.length_a   1.000
_cell.length_b   1.000
_cell.length_c   1.000
_cell.angle_alpha   90.00
_cell.angle_beta   90.00
_cell.angle_gamma   90.00
#
_symmetry.space_group_name_H-M   'P 1'
#
loop_
_entity.id
_entity.type
_entity.pdbx_description
1 polymer ?
#
loop_
_entity_poly.entity_id
_entity_poly.type
_entity_poly.pdbx_seq_one_letter_code
_entity_poly.pdbx_strand_id
1 'polypeptide(L)'
;MNKGKLILKLAYLVGYLLFAGFSAYFTASSLSLNLLNGTNLWLVFALVLVVAILAGWCLSKAIEELSKRVGASKVTFFLSLIGFIIFWTFSFVTNVHYFFVEKHGYSILSKELASSKNYIQENTTKSNKSIDE
;
A
#
# COMPACT_ATOMS: atom_id res chain seq x y z
N MET A 1 14.36 -7.19 35.52
CA MET A 1 13.85 -6.38 34.37
C MET A 1 12.66 -5.58 34.87
N ASN A 2 12.66 -4.26 34.73
CA ASN A 2 11.61 -3.39 35.30
C ASN A 2 10.30 -3.63 34.54
N LYS A 3 9.21 -4.00 35.26
CA LYS A 3 7.89 -4.33 34.68
C LYS A 3 7.38 -3.24 33.72
N GLY A 4 7.63 -1.97 34.04
CA GLY A 4 7.25 -0.85 33.16
C GLY A 4 7.93 -0.87 31.80
N LYS A 5 9.23 -1.22 31.74
CA LYS A 5 9.95 -1.35 30.46
C LYS A 5 9.44 -2.53 29.62
N LEU A 6 9.01 -3.60 30.25
CA LEU A 6 8.44 -4.76 29.56
C LEU A 6 7.07 -4.40 28.93
N ILE A 7 6.20 -3.73 29.67
CA ILE A 7 4.89 -3.30 29.20
C ILE A 7 5.04 -2.34 28.00
N LEU A 8 5.97 -1.38 28.12
CA LEU A 8 6.22 -0.44 27.03
C LEU A 8 6.70 -1.15 25.75
N LYS A 9 7.65 -2.10 25.88
CA LYS A 9 8.11 -2.90 24.73
C LYS A 9 6.98 -3.73 24.11
N LEU A 10 6.12 -4.31 24.93
CA LEU A 10 4.97 -5.08 24.44
C LEU A 10 3.97 -4.17 23.70
N ALA A 11 3.68 -2.99 24.23
CA ALA A 11 2.80 -2.01 23.60
C ALA A 11 3.35 -1.56 22.23
N TYR A 12 4.66 -1.29 22.16
CA TYR A 12 5.31 -0.98 20.87
C TYR A 12 5.22 -2.14 19.87
N LEU A 13 5.46 -3.36 20.33
CA LEU A 13 5.39 -4.55 19.46
C LEU A 13 3.98 -4.74 18.92
N VAL A 14 2.96 -4.65 19.78
CA VAL A 14 1.55 -4.79 19.38
C VAL A 14 1.15 -3.68 18.40
N GLY A 15 1.50 -2.43 18.70
CA GLY A 15 1.24 -1.29 17.82
C GLY A 15 1.91 -1.47 16.45
N TYR A 16 3.18 -1.89 16.43
CA TYR A 16 3.90 -2.18 15.19
C TYR A 16 3.24 -3.28 14.38
N LEU A 17 2.85 -4.41 15.01
CA LEU A 17 2.21 -5.54 14.33
C LEU A 17 0.85 -5.15 13.75
N LEU A 18 0.05 -4.37 14.49
CA LEU A 18 -1.23 -3.87 13.99
C LEU A 18 -1.03 -2.97 12.77
N PHE A 19 -0.11 -2.02 12.85
CA PHE A 19 0.16 -1.09 11.75
C PHE A 19 0.72 -1.80 10.50
N ALA A 20 1.66 -2.73 10.71
CA ALA A 20 2.21 -3.57 9.65
C ALA A 20 1.14 -4.45 9.00
N GLY A 21 0.26 -5.05 9.81
CA GLY A 21 -0.86 -5.86 9.34
C GLY A 21 -1.86 -5.07 8.49
N PHE A 22 -2.28 -3.90 8.95
CA PHE A 22 -3.15 -3.02 8.16
C PHE A 22 -2.49 -2.56 6.87
N SER A 23 -1.23 -2.12 6.93
CA SER A 23 -0.48 -1.70 5.74
C SER A 23 -0.32 -2.85 4.75
N ALA A 24 -0.02 -4.07 5.23
CA ALA A 24 0.09 -5.25 4.40
C ALA A 24 -1.25 -5.62 3.75
N TYR A 25 -2.36 -5.49 4.47
CA TYR A 25 -3.69 -5.75 3.94
C TYR A 25 -4.05 -4.77 2.82
N PHE A 26 -3.86 -3.47 3.01
CA PHE A 26 -4.14 -2.46 1.98
C PHE A 26 -3.24 -2.64 0.75
N THR A 27 -1.96 -2.91 0.96
CA THR A 27 -1.03 -3.20 -0.14
C THR A 27 -1.45 -4.45 -0.91
N ALA A 28 -1.82 -5.53 -0.21
CA ALA A 28 -2.27 -6.78 -0.84
C ALA A 28 -3.58 -6.58 -1.60
N SER A 29 -4.53 -5.82 -1.05
CA SER A 29 -5.78 -5.49 -1.71
C SER A 29 -5.55 -4.68 -2.99
N SER A 30 -4.66 -3.69 -2.95
CA SER A 30 -4.27 -2.91 -4.13
C SER A 30 -3.65 -3.78 -5.22
N LEU A 31 -2.74 -4.66 -4.86
CA LEU A 31 -2.06 -5.55 -5.80
C LEU A 31 -2.99 -6.60 -6.41
N SER A 32 -3.88 -7.19 -5.60
CA SER A 32 -4.81 -8.21 -6.07
C SER A 32 -5.85 -7.66 -7.04
N LEU A 33 -6.31 -6.42 -6.82
CA LEU A 33 -7.30 -5.77 -7.68
C LEU A 33 -6.73 -5.31 -9.03
N ASN A 34 -5.49 -4.83 -9.03
CA ASN A 34 -4.95 -4.11 -10.18
C ASN A 34 -3.90 -4.88 -10.99
N LEU A 35 -3.08 -5.71 -10.37
CA LEU A 35 -1.94 -6.38 -11.01
C LEU A 35 -2.08 -7.89 -11.11
N LEU A 36 -2.81 -8.51 -10.20
CA LEU A 36 -2.84 -9.96 -10.04
C LEU A 36 -4.27 -10.49 -10.13
N ASN A 37 -4.98 -10.11 -11.20
CA ASN A 37 -6.37 -10.50 -11.45
C ASN A 37 -6.55 -12.03 -11.31
N GLY A 38 -7.27 -12.47 -10.27
CA GLY A 38 -7.52 -13.87 -9.98
C GLY A 38 -6.55 -14.53 -9.00
N THR A 39 -5.55 -13.80 -8.48
CA THR A 39 -4.63 -14.34 -7.45
C THR A 39 -5.30 -14.34 -6.07
N ASN A 40 -5.03 -15.38 -5.28
CA ASN A 40 -5.57 -15.48 -3.93
C ASN A 40 -5.04 -14.31 -3.07
N LEU A 41 -5.95 -13.47 -2.58
CA LEU A 41 -5.64 -12.32 -1.73
C LEU A 41 -4.75 -12.69 -0.52
N TRP A 42 -4.99 -13.86 0.07
CA TRP A 42 -4.23 -14.33 1.23
C TRP A 42 -2.77 -14.64 0.90
N LEU A 43 -2.50 -15.14 -0.31
CA LEU A 43 -1.13 -15.39 -0.77
C LEU A 43 -0.39 -14.06 -0.97
N VAL A 44 -1.05 -13.08 -1.61
CA VAL A 44 -0.48 -11.74 -1.79
C VAL A 44 -0.26 -11.07 -0.44
N PHE A 45 -1.21 -11.18 0.49
CA PHE A 45 -1.09 -10.67 1.85
C PHE A 45 0.12 -11.28 2.59
N ALA A 46 0.29 -12.61 2.53
CA ALA A 46 1.43 -13.27 3.14
C ALA A 46 2.77 -12.78 2.57
N LEU A 47 2.85 -12.60 1.25
CA LEU A 47 4.05 -12.10 0.59
C LEU A 47 4.36 -10.65 1.01
N VAL A 48 3.36 -9.79 1.04
CA VAL A 48 3.52 -8.40 1.50
C VAL A 48 3.90 -8.32 2.97
N LEU A 49 3.37 -9.22 3.80
CA LEU A 49 3.75 -9.31 5.21
C LEU A 49 5.24 -9.65 5.37
N VAL A 50 5.76 -10.58 4.57
CA VAL A 50 7.21 -10.88 4.55
C VAL A 50 8.02 -9.66 4.16
N VAL A 51 7.60 -8.89 3.15
CA VAL A 51 8.25 -7.63 2.76
C VAL A 51 8.24 -6.62 3.90
N ALA A 52 7.13 -6.48 4.63
CA ALA A 52 7.03 -5.59 5.78
C ALA A 52 7.97 -6.00 6.93
N ILE A 53 8.11 -7.29 7.19
CA ILE A 53 9.05 -7.83 8.19
C ILE A 53 10.49 -7.54 7.77
N LEU A 54 10.83 -7.73 6.49
CA LEU A 54 12.16 -7.41 5.97
C LEU A 54 12.48 -5.91 6.07
N ALA A 55 11.51 -5.04 5.80
CA ALA A 55 11.66 -3.60 6.01
C ALA A 55 11.99 -3.25 7.46
N GLY A 56 11.23 -3.83 8.40
CA GLY A 56 11.47 -3.65 9.84
C GLY A 56 12.84 -4.17 10.28
N TRP A 57 13.28 -5.30 9.73
CA TRP A 57 14.62 -5.85 9.99
C TRP A 57 15.73 -4.93 9.45
N CYS A 58 15.58 -4.42 8.23
CA CYS A 58 16.52 -3.45 7.65
C CYS A 58 16.62 -2.19 8.51
N LEU A 59 15.49 -1.63 8.95
CA LEU A 59 15.47 -0.47 9.83
C LEU A 59 16.18 -0.75 11.16
N SER A 60 15.90 -1.89 11.78
CA SER A 60 16.52 -2.32 13.03
C SER A 60 18.04 -2.44 12.88
N LYS A 61 18.51 -2.98 11.76
CA LYS A 61 19.96 -3.08 11.48
C LYS A 61 20.59 -1.71 11.23
N ALA A 62 19.93 -0.80 10.56
CA ALA A 62 20.42 0.57 10.38
C ALA A 62 20.55 1.29 11.73
N ILE A 63 19.56 1.18 12.62
CA ILE A 63 19.59 1.77 13.96
C ILE A 63 20.70 1.12 14.82
N GLU A 64 20.88 -0.19 14.74
CA GLU A 64 21.93 -0.91 15.45
C GLU A 64 23.31 -0.38 15.05
N GLU A 65 23.57 -0.25 13.74
CA GLU A 65 24.86 0.28 13.26
C GLU A 65 25.07 1.75 13.66
N LEU A 66 24.02 2.55 13.64
CA LEU A 66 24.08 3.95 14.07
C LEU A 66 24.39 4.10 15.57
N SER A 67 23.92 3.16 16.39
CA SER A 67 24.13 3.19 17.85
C SER A 67 25.48 2.64 18.29
N LYS A 68 26.26 1.99 17.43
CA LYS A 68 27.58 1.48 17.74
C LYS A 68 28.57 2.62 17.85
N ARG A 69 29.21 2.75 19.02
CA ARG A 69 30.27 3.76 19.24
C ARG A 69 31.60 3.38 18.58
N VAL A 70 31.86 2.07 18.47
CA VAL A 70 33.09 1.51 17.88
C VAL A 70 32.72 0.34 16.98
N GLY A 71 33.40 0.21 15.85
CA GLY A 71 33.17 -0.90 14.92
C GLY A 71 31.90 -0.81 14.05
N ALA A 72 31.29 0.37 13.96
CA ALA A 72 30.14 0.58 13.09
C ALA A 72 30.55 0.44 11.61
N SER A 73 29.81 -0.40 10.87
CA SER A 73 30.00 -0.57 9.43
C SER A 73 29.16 0.43 8.67
N LYS A 74 29.77 1.42 8.04
CA LYS A 74 29.10 2.39 7.18
C LYS A 74 28.38 1.70 6.02
N VAL A 75 28.99 0.68 5.43
CA VAL A 75 28.41 -0.08 4.32
C VAL A 75 27.13 -0.77 4.76
N THR A 76 27.15 -1.47 5.89
CA THR A 76 25.96 -2.15 6.44
C THR A 76 24.87 -1.15 6.77
N PHE A 77 25.21 0.01 7.33
CA PHE A 77 24.25 1.08 7.62
C PHE A 77 23.55 1.56 6.34
N PHE A 78 24.33 1.98 5.35
CA PHE A 78 23.75 2.51 4.10
C PHE A 78 22.95 1.45 3.33
N LEU A 79 23.42 0.21 3.25
CA LEU A 79 22.71 -0.87 2.59
C LEU A 79 21.36 -1.18 3.27
N SER A 80 21.35 -1.22 4.59
CA SER A 80 20.13 -1.43 5.37
C SER A 80 19.17 -0.25 5.24
N LEU A 81 19.66 0.98 5.22
CA LEU A 81 18.84 2.17 5.04
C LEU A 81 18.20 2.22 3.65
N ILE A 82 18.97 1.92 2.61
CA ILE A 82 18.47 1.84 1.23
C ILE A 82 17.40 0.75 1.12
N GLY A 83 17.64 -0.44 1.67
CA GLY A 83 16.67 -1.53 1.69
C GLY A 83 15.36 -1.11 2.38
N PHE A 84 15.45 -0.46 3.54
CA PHE A 84 14.29 0.08 4.22
C PHE A 84 13.52 1.08 3.36
N ILE A 85 14.20 2.05 2.74
CA ILE A 85 13.56 3.08 1.90
C ILE A 85 12.83 2.44 0.72
N ILE A 86 13.43 1.46 0.05
CA ILE A 86 12.80 0.76 -1.07
C ILE A 86 11.51 0.07 -0.63
N PHE A 87 11.55 -0.73 0.43
CA PHE A 87 10.38 -1.45 0.92
C PHE A 87 9.30 -0.50 1.46
N TRP A 88 9.70 0.55 2.16
CA TRP A 88 8.78 1.56 2.68
C TRP A 88 8.09 2.33 1.54
N THR A 89 8.84 2.76 0.52
CA THR A 89 8.28 3.47 -0.64
C THR A 89 7.29 2.59 -1.39
N PHE A 90 7.62 1.31 -1.59
CA PHE A 90 6.71 0.36 -2.22
C PHE A 90 5.38 0.25 -1.45
N SER A 91 5.45 0.07 -0.13
CA SER A 91 4.25 -0.01 0.71
C SER A 91 3.46 1.30 0.72
N PHE A 92 4.15 2.44 0.77
CA PHE A 92 3.52 3.76 0.75
C PHE A 92 2.77 4.00 -0.57
N VAL A 93 3.42 3.78 -1.70
CA VAL A 93 2.81 4.00 -3.03
C VAL A 93 1.59 3.11 -3.24
N THR A 94 1.67 1.83 -2.87
CA THR A 94 0.55 0.89 -3.01
C THR A 94 -0.62 1.23 -2.09
N ASN A 95 -0.36 1.69 -0.87
CA ASN A 95 -1.40 2.15 0.06
C ASN A 95 -2.09 3.42 -0.45
N VAL A 96 -1.33 4.41 -0.92
CA VAL A 96 -1.89 5.65 -1.50
C VAL A 96 -2.73 5.33 -2.72
N HIS A 97 -2.24 4.46 -3.60
CA HIS A 97 -2.98 4.02 -4.78
C HIS A 97 -4.31 3.34 -4.41
N TYR A 98 -4.30 2.44 -3.42
CA TYR A 98 -5.51 1.77 -2.93
C TYR A 98 -6.56 2.79 -2.44
N PHE A 99 -6.16 3.70 -1.57
CA PHE A 99 -7.07 4.74 -1.07
C PHE A 99 -7.61 5.65 -2.17
N PHE A 100 -6.77 5.98 -3.15
CA PHE A 100 -7.20 6.82 -4.26
C PHE A 100 -8.23 6.10 -5.15
N VAL A 101 -7.98 4.85 -5.52
CA VAL A 101 -8.88 4.06 -6.36
C VAL A 101 -10.19 3.78 -5.63
N GLU A 102 -10.15 3.40 -4.36
CA GLU A 102 -11.37 3.09 -3.60
C GLU A 102 -12.24 4.32 -3.35
N LYS A 103 -11.65 5.46 -3.01
CA LYS A 103 -12.43 6.68 -2.73
C LYS A 103 -12.85 7.46 -3.96
N HIS A 104 -12.06 7.49 -5.01
CA HIS A 104 -12.28 8.35 -6.17
C HIS A 104 -12.64 7.58 -7.44
N GLY A 105 -12.19 6.33 -7.57
CA GLY A 105 -12.42 5.52 -8.75
C GLY A 105 -13.90 5.33 -9.07
N TYR A 106 -14.71 5.01 -8.08
CA TYR A 106 -16.18 4.87 -8.27
C TYR A 106 -16.85 6.18 -8.66
N SER A 107 -16.41 7.29 -8.09
CA SER A 107 -17.02 8.59 -8.40
C SER A 107 -16.64 9.09 -9.80
N ILE A 108 -15.43 8.84 -10.24
CA ILE A 108 -14.96 9.17 -11.59
C ILE A 108 -15.68 8.27 -12.61
N LEU A 109 -15.68 6.98 -12.38
CA LEU A 109 -16.32 6.00 -13.26
C LEU A 109 -17.83 6.28 -13.40
N SER A 110 -18.53 6.59 -12.32
CA SER A 110 -19.96 6.92 -12.36
C SER A 110 -20.24 8.21 -13.14
N LYS A 111 -19.37 9.22 -13.03
CA LYS A 111 -19.47 10.46 -13.82
C LYS A 111 -19.23 10.22 -15.31
N GLU A 112 -18.21 9.44 -15.64
CA GLU A 112 -17.91 9.09 -17.04
C GLU A 112 -19.01 8.24 -17.67
N LEU A 113 -19.56 7.28 -16.93
CA LEU A 113 -20.71 6.48 -17.36
C LEU A 113 -21.95 7.35 -17.59
N ALA A 114 -22.25 8.28 -16.68
CA ALA A 114 -23.36 9.21 -16.84
C ALA A 114 -23.16 10.13 -18.06
N SER A 115 -21.97 10.65 -18.26
CA SER A 115 -21.62 11.48 -19.42
C SER A 115 -21.75 10.72 -20.72
N SER A 116 -21.22 9.50 -20.80
CA SER A 116 -21.31 8.64 -21.97
C SER A 116 -22.78 8.26 -22.30
N LYS A 117 -23.57 7.95 -21.26
CA LYS A 117 -25.00 7.67 -21.42
C LYS A 117 -25.75 8.87 -21.99
N ASN A 118 -25.51 10.07 -21.48
CA ASN A 118 -26.13 11.30 -21.97
C ASN A 118 -25.74 11.58 -23.43
N TYR A 119 -24.46 11.38 -23.78
CA TYR A 119 -23.97 11.54 -25.14
C TYR A 119 -24.64 10.58 -26.12
N ILE A 120 -24.77 9.31 -25.76
CA ILE A 120 -25.48 8.30 -26.59
C ILE A 120 -26.94 8.67 -26.75
N GLN A 121 -27.60 9.08 -25.67
CA GLN A 121 -29.04 9.44 -25.70
C GLN A 121 -29.29 10.67 -26.55
N GLU A 122 -28.42 11.68 -26.49
CA GLU A 122 -28.50 12.88 -27.33
C GLU A 122 -28.32 12.54 -28.82
N ASN A 123 -27.32 11.72 -29.15
CA ASN A 123 -27.08 11.31 -30.53
C ASN A 123 -28.23 10.43 -31.10
N THR A 124 -28.76 9.55 -30.26
CA THR A 124 -29.92 8.71 -30.67
C THR A 124 -31.16 9.59 -30.95
N THR A 125 -31.40 10.58 -30.09
CA THR A 125 -32.52 11.54 -30.27
C THR A 125 -32.35 12.38 -31.55
N LYS A 126 -31.11 12.84 -31.81
CA LYS A 126 -30.81 13.59 -33.05
C LYS A 126 -30.99 12.73 -34.31
N SER A 127 -30.51 11.48 -34.25
CA SER A 127 -30.66 10.53 -35.37
C SER A 127 -32.13 10.19 -35.67
N ASN A 128 -32.91 9.96 -34.63
CA ASN A 128 -34.35 9.66 -34.82
C ASN A 128 -35.08 10.87 -35.39
N LYS A 129 -34.77 12.07 -34.97
CA LYS A 129 -35.38 13.30 -35.50
C LYS A 129 -35.05 13.53 -36.98
N SER A 130 -33.86 13.16 -37.44
CA SER A 130 -33.44 13.28 -38.83
C SER A 130 -34.02 12.19 -39.75
N ILE A 131 -34.69 11.17 -39.22
CA ILE A 131 -35.36 10.13 -39.98
C ILE A 131 -36.84 10.48 -40.16
N ASP A 132 -37.41 11.27 -39.25
CA ASP A 132 -38.83 11.67 -39.27
C ASP A 132 -39.07 12.95 -40.10
N GLU A 133 -38.02 13.60 -40.62
CA GLU A 133 -38.07 14.73 -41.57
C GLU A 133 -37.79 14.24 -42.98
#